data_d05471a9f9a7effea895e989be7be624
#
_entry.id   d05471a9f9a7effea895e989be7be624
#
_cell.length_a   1.000
_cell.length_b   1.000
_cell.length_c   1.000
_cell.angle_alpha   90.00
_cell.angle_beta   90.00
_cell.angle_gamma   90.00
#
_symmetry.space_group_name_H-M   'P 1'
#
loop_
_entity.id
_entity.type
_entity.pdbx_description
1 polymer ?
#
loop_
_entity_poly.entity_id
_entity_poly.type
_entity_poly.pdbx_seq_one_letter_code
_entity_poly.pdbx_strand_id
1 'polypeptide(L)'
;SVSSPIQYAAISAFEGDHKQYILKSKKILKSVGEYVYKNLKSSNIVMNKPMGGFYLLPEFLNKKFANSSILCDEILNNLNIALLPGSDFGFNDKKMIARLSFTDFDGNKFMNNIDLDSDINDEHIKLYAPKVVEGVNKLKSWVEK
;
A
#
# COMPACT_ATOMS: atom_id res chain seq x y z
N SER A 1 16.20 -17.52 -18.01
CA SER A 1 14.96 -18.01 -18.64
C SER A 1 13.97 -18.44 -17.56
N VAL A 2 12.68 -18.31 -17.85
CA VAL A 2 11.62 -18.75 -16.93
C VAL A 2 11.60 -20.29 -16.90
N SER A 3 11.49 -20.88 -15.70
CA SER A 3 11.47 -22.35 -15.56
C SER A 3 10.25 -22.98 -16.22
N SER A 4 10.40 -24.21 -16.74
CA SER A 4 9.31 -24.90 -17.43
C SER A 4 8.02 -25.06 -16.59
N PRO A 5 8.06 -25.43 -15.30
CA PRO A 5 6.84 -25.50 -14.49
C PRO A 5 6.08 -24.16 -14.42
N ILE A 6 6.78 -23.04 -14.37
CA ILE A 6 6.16 -21.70 -14.39
C ILE A 6 5.52 -21.39 -15.74
N GLN A 7 6.16 -21.83 -16.86
CA GLN A 7 5.58 -21.67 -18.20
C GLN A 7 4.25 -22.44 -18.33
N TYR A 8 4.19 -23.69 -17.84
CA TYR A 8 2.95 -24.47 -17.84
C TYR A 8 1.87 -23.83 -16.95
N ALA A 9 2.22 -23.35 -15.78
CA ALA A 9 1.29 -22.62 -14.91
C ALA A 9 0.75 -21.34 -15.58
N ALA A 10 1.59 -20.65 -16.35
CA ALA A 10 1.20 -19.45 -17.09
C ALA A 10 0.13 -19.74 -18.16
N ILE A 11 0.17 -20.90 -18.82
CA ILE A 11 -0.87 -21.30 -19.78
C ILE A 11 -2.24 -21.28 -19.12
N SER A 12 -2.39 -21.98 -17.99
CA SER A 12 -3.66 -21.99 -17.22
C SER A 12 -4.07 -20.59 -16.75
N ALA A 13 -3.11 -19.75 -16.37
CA ALA A 13 -3.38 -18.37 -15.94
C ALA A 13 -3.88 -17.46 -17.08
N PHE A 14 -3.44 -17.70 -18.31
CA PHE A 14 -3.86 -16.90 -19.48
C PHE A 14 -5.12 -17.46 -20.17
N GLU A 15 -5.37 -18.77 -20.09
CA GLU A 15 -6.54 -19.42 -20.70
C GLU A 15 -7.76 -19.45 -19.78
N GLY A 16 -7.57 -19.32 -18.46
CA GLY A 16 -8.64 -19.40 -17.45
C GLY A 16 -9.51 -18.14 -17.42
N ASP A 17 -10.78 -18.29 -17.05
CA ASP A 17 -11.66 -17.15 -16.73
C ASP A 17 -11.39 -16.66 -15.30
N HIS A 18 -10.58 -15.60 -15.18
CA HIS A 18 -10.24 -14.95 -13.92
C HIS A 18 -10.95 -13.60 -13.73
N LYS A 19 -11.98 -13.31 -14.53
CA LYS A 19 -12.65 -12.01 -14.56
C LYS A 19 -13.15 -11.56 -13.19
N GLN A 20 -13.82 -12.44 -12.45
CA GLN A 20 -14.34 -12.14 -11.11
C GLN A 20 -13.21 -11.83 -10.12
N TYR A 21 -12.15 -12.65 -10.12
CA TYR A 21 -10.97 -12.42 -9.29
C TYR A 21 -10.32 -11.06 -9.58
N ILE A 22 -10.13 -10.74 -10.85
CA ILE A 22 -9.51 -9.48 -11.29
C ILE A 22 -10.38 -8.28 -10.88
N LEU A 23 -11.69 -8.36 -11.09
CA LEU A 23 -12.62 -7.26 -10.72
C LEU A 23 -12.65 -7.03 -9.21
N LYS A 24 -12.75 -8.09 -8.40
CA LYS A 24 -12.71 -7.98 -6.93
C LYS A 24 -11.36 -7.45 -6.45
N SER A 25 -10.23 -7.96 -6.97
CA SER A 25 -8.89 -7.48 -6.63
C SER A 25 -8.72 -6.00 -6.93
N LYS A 26 -9.12 -5.56 -8.12
CA LYS A 26 -9.08 -4.14 -8.50
C LYS A 26 -9.93 -3.28 -7.56
N LYS A 27 -11.13 -3.73 -7.23
CA LYS A 27 -12.04 -3.01 -6.33
C LYS A 27 -11.45 -2.88 -4.92
N ILE A 28 -10.93 -3.97 -4.35
CA ILE A 28 -10.28 -3.98 -3.03
C ILE A 28 -9.07 -3.04 -3.02
N LEU A 29 -8.13 -3.24 -3.94
CA LEU A 29 -6.89 -2.45 -3.98
C LEU A 29 -7.18 -0.96 -4.18
N LYS A 30 -8.15 -0.61 -5.04
CA LYS A 30 -8.58 0.78 -5.20
C LYS A 30 -9.12 1.36 -3.91
N SER A 31 -10.02 0.66 -3.22
CA SER A 31 -10.66 1.15 -1.99
C SER A 31 -9.65 1.27 -0.84
N VAL A 32 -8.76 0.28 -0.65
CA VAL A 32 -7.70 0.34 0.37
C VAL A 32 -6.72 1.48 0.06
N GLY A 33 -6.27 1.60 -1.19
CA GLY A 33 -5.36 2.68 -1.62
C GLY A 33 -5.97 4.08 -1.45
N GLU A 34 -7.25 4.25 -1.78
CA GLU A 34 -7.97 5.52 -1.55
C GLU A 34 -8.13 5.83 -0.06
N TYR A 35 -8.42 4.81 0.76
CA TYR A 35 -8.46 4.95 2.22
C TYR A 35 -7.13 5.44 2.78
N VAL A 36 -6.02 4.79 2.40
CA VAL A 36 -4.67 5.19 2.85
C VAL A 36 -4.34 6.60 2.40
N TYR A 37 -4.59 6.92 1.12
CA TYR A 37 -4.37 8.26 0.58
C TYR A 37 -5.15 9.34 1.36
N LYS A 38 -6.45 9.12 1.55
CA LYS A 38 -7.35 10.07 2.23
C LYS A 38 -6.94 10.32 3.69
N ASN A 39 -6.56 9.26 4.40
CA ASN A 39 -6.26 9.34 5.82
C ASN A 39 -4.83 9.74 6.14
N LEU A 40 -3.87 9.54 5.21
CA LEU A 40 -2.46 9.86 5.43
C LEU A 40 -2.07 11.23 4.85
N LYS A 41 -2.70 11.66 3.74
CA LYS A 41 -2.42 12.98 3.14
C LYS A 41 -2.72 14.10 4.13
N SER A 42 -1.76 14.98 4.34
CA SER A 42 -1.85 16.15 5.23
C SER A 42 -0.94 17.28 4.73
N SER A 43 -0.85 18.38 5.49
CA SER A 43 0.15 19.43 5.23
C SER A 43 1.60 18.93 5.36
N ASN A 44 1.83 17.87 6.13
CA ASN A 44 3.15 17.31 6.42
C ASN A 44 3.46 16.05 5.59
N ILE A 45 2.48 15.47 4.91
CA ILE A 45 2.64 14.29 4.03
C ILE A 45 2.02 14.59 2.68
N VAL A 46 2.84 14.64 1.65
CA VAL A 46 2.41 14.85 0.26
C VAL A 46 2.62 13.57 -0.53
N MET A 47 1.63 13.20 -1.32
CA MET A 47 1.69 12.07 -2.25
C MET A 47 0.66 12.22 -3.35
N ASN A 48 0.86 11.54 -4.47
CA ASN A 48 -0.12 11.43 -5.52
C ASN A 48 -1.21 10.42 -5.16
N LYS A 49 -2.45 10.67 -5.64
CA LYS A 49 -3.52 9.69 -5.53
C LYS A 49 -3.13 8.43 -6.32
N PRO A 50 -3.34 7.22 -5.77
CA PRO A 50 -3.02 5.99 -6.49
C PRO A 50 -3.90 5.84 -7.73
N MET A 51 -3.27 5.62 -8.88
CA MET A 51 -3.95 5.37 -10.16
C MET A 51 -4.00 3.87 -10.50
N GLY A 52 -3.29 3.04 -9.74
CA GLY A 52 -3.23 1.59 -9.90
C GLY A 52 -2.14 0.98 -9.02
N GLY A 53 -2.00 -0.35 -9.10
CA GLY A 53 -1.06 -1.07 -8.26
C GLY A 53 -1.43 -1.06 -6.77
N PHE A 54 -0.43 -1.20 -5.92
CA PHE A 54 -0.59 -1.31 -4.46
C PHE A 54 0.49 -0.55 -3.68
N TYR A 55 1.07 0.48 -4.30
CA TYR A 55 2.10 1.34 -3.70
C TYR A 55 1.68 2.80 -3.69
N LEU A 56 2.11 3.50 -2.65
CA LEU A 56 2.12 4.95 -2.54
C LEU A 56 3.54 5.43 -2.26
N LEU A 57 3.81 6.68 -2.59
CA LEU A 57 5.10 7.35 -2.40
C LEU A 57 4.91 8.60 -1.54
N PRO A 58 4.65 8.47 -0.23
CA PRO A 58 4.57 9.60 0.67
C PRO A 58 5.92 10.31 0.81
N GLU A 59 5.92 11.64 0.69
CA GLU A 59 7.02 12.54 1.07
C GLU A 59 6.67 13.20 2.41
N PHE A 60 7.53 13.02 3.41
CA PHE A 60 7.36 13.51 4.78
C PHE A 60 8.04 14.87 4.93
N LEU A 61 7.30 15.97 4.77
CA LEU A 61 7.84 17.30 4.64
C LEU A 61 8.43 17.89 5.94
N ASN A 62 7.89 17.49 7.10
CA ASN A 62 8.34 17.99 8.41
C ASN A 62 9.41 17.11 9.06
N LYS A 63 9.83 16.01 8.44
CA LYS A 63 10.87 15.11 8.94
C LYS A 63 12.18 15.40 8.22
N LYS A 64 13.24 15.56 8.99
CA LYS A 64 14.59 15.87 8.48
C LYS A 64 15.58 14.84 9.01
N PHE A 65 15.93 13.92 8.14
CA PHE A 65 16.99 12.95 8.37
C PHE A 65 18.10 13.14 7.34
N ALA A 66 19.23 12.49 7.53
CA ALA A 66 20.35 12.61 6.60
C ALA A 66 19.99 12.10 5.20
N ASN A 67 19.14 11.05 5.12
CA ASN A 67 18.64 10.49 3.87
C ASN A 67 17.36 9.67 4.08
N SER A 68 16.73 9.22 2.98
CA SER A 68 15.50 8.43 3.01
C SER A 68 15.65 7.05 3.64
N SER A 69 16.84 6.46 3.65
CA SER A 69 17.10 5.18 4.31
C SER A 69 16.97 5.33 5.83
N ILE A 70 17.61 6.35 6.41
CA ILE A 70 17.50 6.66 7.84
C ILE A 70 16.04 6.99 8.23
N LEU A 71 15.30 7.68 7.38
CA LEU A 71 13.87 7.90 7.59
C LEU A 71 13.13 6.56 7.72
N CYS A 72 13.38 5.60 6.82
CA CYS A 72 12.73 4.29 6.85
C CYS A 72 13.15 3.46 8.07
N ASP A 73 14.41 3.52 8.47
CA ASP A 73 14.91 2.87 9.69
C ASP A 73 14.24 3.44 10.95
N GLU A 74 14.08 4.76 11.03
CA GLU A 74 13.37 5.43 12.13
C GLU A 74 11.89 5.02 12.21
N ILE A 75 11.22 4.95 11.07
CA ILE A 75 9.82 4.49 10.99
C ILE A 75 9.73 3.02 11.43
N LEU A 76 10.64 2.16 10.98
CA LEU A 76 10.67 0.75 11.36
C LEU A 76 10.89 0.59 12.87
N ASN A 77 11.89 1.25 13.42
CA ASN A 77 12.28 1.10 14.83
C ASN A 77 11.24 1.67 15.80
N ASN A 78 10.58 2.76 15.44
CA ASN A 78 9.62 3.43 16.34
C ASN A 78 8.16 2.97 16.16
N LEU A 79 7.80 2.51 14.95
CA LEU A 79 6.40 2.21 14.63
C LEU A 79 6.16 0.73 14.26
N ASN A 80 7.23 -0.05 14.04
CA ASN A 80 7.17 -1.40 13.44
C ASN A 80 6.50 -1.40 12.06
N ILE A 81 6.79 -0.38 11.23
CA ILE A 81 6.28 -0.27 9.87
C ILE A 81 7.47 -0.31 8.91
N ALA A 82 7.52 -1.34 8.07
CA ALA A 82 8.56 -1.50 7.06
C ALA A 82 8.18 -0.72 5.79
N LEU A 83 8.97 0.31 5.47
CA LEU A 83 8.90 1.06 4.22
C LEU A 83 10.23 0.91 3.47
N LEU A 84 10.22 1.17 2.17
CA LEU A 84 11.45 1.21 1.39
C LEU A 84 11.82 2.65 1.04
N PRO A 85 13.11 3.02 1.12
CA PRO A 85 13.54 4.38 0.87
C PRO A 85 13.33 4.78 -0.59
N GLY A 86 12.96 6.04 -0.83
CA GLY A 86 12.75 6.56 -2.17
C GLY A 86 14.00 6.50 -3.05
N SER A 87 15.20 6.56 -2.46
CA SER A 87 16.48 6.41 -3.17
C SER A 87 16.58 5.12 -3.97
N ASP A 88 16.01 4.02 -3.48
CA ASP A 88 15.99 2.72 -4.18
C ASP A 88 15.16 2.75 -5.49
N PHE A 89 14.35 3.79 -5.66
CA PHE A 89 13.47 4.01 -6.81
C PHE A 89 13.87 5.24 -7.63
N GLY A 90 15.12 5.72 -7.48
CA GLY A 90 15.69 6.81 -8.26
C GLY A 90 15.33 8.22 -7.78
N PHE A 91 14.71 8.37 -6.61
CA PHE A 91 14.54 9.69 -6.00
C PHE A 91 15.84 10.17 -5.36
N ASN A 92 16.01 11.49 -5.26
CA ASN A 92 17.12 12.07 -4.49
C ASN A 92 17.03 11.58 -3.04
N ASP A 93 18.14 11.06 -2.52
CA ASP A 93 18.24 10.46 -1.19
C ASP A 93 17.92 11.43 -0.04
N LYS A 94 18.16 12.75 -0.26
CA LYS A 94 17.81 13.83 0.68
C LYS A 94 16.33 14.16 0.74
N LYS A 95 15.53 13.65 -0.20
CA LYS A 95 14.07 13.73 -0.11
C LYS A 95 13.55 12.66 0.84
N MET A 96 12.71 13.06 1.77
CA MET A 96 12.11 12.16 2.75
C MET A 96 10.94 11.39 2.14
N ILE A 97 11.22 10.71 1.01
CA ILE A 97 10.25 9.88 0.29
C ILE A 97 10.45 8.42 0.67
N ALA A 98 9.35 7.72 0.91
CA ALA A 98 9.35 6.29 1.12
C ALA A 98 8.30 5.59 0.25
N ARG A 99 8.56 4.34 -0.19
CA ARG A 99 7.55 3.50 -0.83
C ARG A 99 6.77 2.73 0.22
N LEU A 100 5.48 2.98 0.28
CA LEU A 100 4.52 2.32 1.15
C LEU A 100 3.71 1.30 0.34
N SER A 101 3.71 0.03 0.77
CA SER A 101 2.77 -0.99 0.31
C SER A 101 1.56 -1.02 1.24
N PHE A 102 0.34 -1.11 0.68
CA PHE A 102 -0.89 -1.14 1.47
C PHE A 102 -1.62 -2.50 1.37
N THR A 103 -0.87 -3.60 1.27
CA THR A 103 -1.42 -4.95 1.07
C THR A 103 -1.28 -5.88 2.28
N ASP A 104 -0.97 -5.37 3.48
CA ASP A 104 -0.90 -6.20 4.68
C ASP A 104 -2.30 -6.53 5.23
N PHE A 105 -3.01 -7.38 4.48
CA PHE A 105 -4.32 -7.92 4.86
C PHE A 105 -4.57 -9.30 4.23
N ASP A 106 -5.52 -10.05 4.79
CA ASP A 106 -5.96 -11.33 4.23
C ASP A 106 -6.86 -11.09 2.99
N GLY A 107 -6.27 -11.22 1.81
CA GLY A 107 -6.96 -11.03 0.53
C GLY A 107 -8.12 -12.01 0.31
N ASN A 108 -7.99 -13.26 0.73
CA ASN A 108 -9.06 -14.25 0.62
C ASN A 108 -10.26 -13.89 1.49
N LYS A 109 -9.99 -13.53 2.75
CA LYS A 109 -11.03 -13.08 3.66
C LYS A 109 -11.75 -11.86 3.10
N PHE A 110 -11.02 -10.88 2.56
CA PHE A 110 -11.62 -9.68 1.99
C PHE A 110 -12.47 -10.03 0.75
N MET A 111 -11.93 -10.81 -0.20
CA MET A 111 -12.63 -11.20 -1.44
C MET A 111 -13.91 -11.98 -1.20
N ASN A 112 -13.92 -12.86 -0.19
CA ASN A 112 -15.07 -13.72 0.12
C ASN A 112 -16.22 -12.96 0.82
N ASN A 113 -15.97 -11.77 1.33
CA ASN A 113 -16.93 -10.98 2.10
C ASN A 113 -17.35 -9.67 1.41
N ILE A 114 -17.02 -9.50 0.12
CA ILE A 114 -17.49 -8.36 -0.68
C ILE A 114 -18.17 -8.81 -1.95
N ASP A 115 -19.16 -8.02 -2.37
CA ASP A 115 -19.81 -8.15 -3.66
C ASP A 115 -19.30 -7.08 -4.64
N LEU A 116 -19.36 -7.39 -5.93
CA LEU A 116 -18.96 -6.43 -6.97
C LEU A 116 -19.93 -5.25 -7.06
N ASP A 117 -21.20 -5.46 -6.73
CA ASP A 117 -22.27 -4.47 -6.88
C ASP A 117 -22.37 -3.52 -5.66
N SER A 118 -21.78 -3.88 -4.51
CA SER A 118 -21.80 -3.06 -3.28
C SER A 118 -20.51 -2.26 -3.10
N ASP A 119 -20.59 -1.01 -2.63
CA ASP A 119 -19.39 -0.21 -2.35
C ASP A 119 -18.61 -0.71 -1.13
N ILE A 120 -17.28 -0.61 -1.22
CA ILE A 120 -16.39 -0.85 -0.08
C ILE A 120 -16.19 0.48 0.64
N ASN A 121 -16.75 0.60 1.83
CA ASN A 121 -16.63 1.78 2.69
C ASN A 121 -15.51 1.63 3.74
N ASP A 122 -15.28 2.67 4.55
CA ASP A 122 -14.23 2.70 5.57
C ASP A 122 -14.41 1.61 6.64
N GLU A 123 -15.64 1.19 6.95
CA GLU A 123 -15.89 0.10 7.92
C GLU A 123 -15.42 -1.26 7.37
N HIS A 124 -15.64 -1.51 6.08
CA HIS A 124 -15.09 -2.71 5.44
C HIS A 124 -13.54 -2.71 5.49
N ILE A 125 -12.90 -1.55 5.27
CA ILE A 125 -11.44 -1.44 5.35
C ILE A 125 -10.95 -1.71 6.79
N LYS A 126 -11.59 -1.14 7.80
CA LYS A 126 -11.25 -1.40 9.21
C LYS A 126 -11.40 -2.88 9.59
N LEU A 127 -12.43 -3.54 9.06
CA LEU A 127 -12.73 -4.95 9.37
C LEU A 127 -11.78 -5.93 8.65
N TYR A 128 -11.47 -5.67 7.38
CA TYR A 128 -10.73 -6.62 6.52
C TYR A 128 -9.27 -6.27 6.31
N ALA A 129 -8.87 -5.01 6.57
CA ALA A 129 -7.48 -4.56 6.48
C ALA A 129 -7.02 -3.83 7.77
N PRO A 130 -7.22 -4.41 8.97
CA PRO A 130 -6.97 -3.71 10.24
C PRO A 130 -5.51 -3.29 10.41
N LYS A 131 -4.55 -4.07 9.94
CA LYS A 131 -3.11 -3.72 10.01
C LYS A 131 -2.77 -2.51 9.16
N VAL A 132 -3.40 -2.37 7.99
CA VAL A 132 -3.24 -1.17 7.15
C VAL A 132 -3.79 0.05 7.87
N VAL A 133 -4.96 -0.07 8.50
CA VAL A 133 -5.57 1.01 9.30
C VAL A 133 -4.67 1.40 10.47
N GLU A 134 -4.15 0.42 11.21
CA GLU A 134 -3.21 0.64 12.32
C GLU A 134 -1.94 1.37 11.84
N GLY A 135 -1.35 0.90 10.74
CA GLY A 135 -0.16 1.51 10.15
C GLY A 135 -0.38 2.98 9.75
N VAL A 136 -1.50 3.27 9.10
CA VAL A 136 -1.89 4.65 8.74
C VAL A 136 -2.03 5.54 9.98
N ASN A 137 -2.71 5.06 11.02
CA ASN A 137 -2.89 5.81 12.26
C ASN A 137 -1.57 6.08 12.99
N LYS A 138 -0.66 5.08 13.04
CA LYS A 138 0.68 5.24 13.63
C LYS A 138 1.51 6.27 12.86
N LEU A 139 1.55 6.18 11.53
CA LEU A 139 2.28 7.13 10.68
C LEU A 139 1.73 8.56 10.87
N LYS A 140 0.42 8.72 10.84
CA LYS A 140 -0.24 10.02 11.05
C LYS A 140 0.15 10.63 12.40
N SER A 141 -0.01 9.89 13.49
CA SER A 141 0.33 10.35 14.84
C SER A 141 1.83 10.65 15.00
N TRP A 142 2.70 9.91 14.31
CA TRP A 142 4.14 10.14 14.35
C TRP A 142 4.54 11.43 13.59
N VAL A 143 3.87 11.72 12.51
CA VAL A 143 4.14 12.94 11.70
C VAL A 143 3.62 14.20 12.40
N GLU A 144 2.57 14.10 13.20
CA GLU A 144 1.99 15.23 13.95
C GLU A 144 2.83 15.64 15.17
N LYS A 145 3.77 14.79 15.61
CA LYS A 145 4.78 15.08 16.66
C LYS A 145 6.01 15.79 16.08
#